data_eca94028276932ff0463f88a9980a5d4
#
_entry.id   eca94028276932ff0463f88a9980a5d4
#
_cell.length_a   1.000
_cell.length_b   1.000
_cell.length_c   1.000
_cell.angle_alpha   90.00
_cell.angle_beta   90.00
_cell.angle_gamma   90.00
#
_symmetry.space_group_name_H-M   'P 1'
#
loop_
_entity.id
_entity.type
_entity.pdbx_description
1 polymer ?
#
loop_
_entity_poly.entity_id
_entity_poly.type
_entity_poly.pdbx_seq_one_letter_code
_entity_poly.pdbx_strand_id
1 'polypeptide(L)'
;HLVLRRQRQMCIRDSLRIGARKRISIFIDKDTFKEFGEEYTTKNPLKFKDLKSYDQRIKEAVNSTGENEALVTGTGKLNDLQVVVAAFEFRFMGGSMGGIVGTKFVEAVDFAIKENLPLICFSTSGGARMQESMISLMQMAKTSAALERLKKSSLPYFSVMIDPIFGGVSASLAMLGDINIAEPGALVGFAGRRVIEDTVRVELPDDFQKAEFLLEHGAIDMIVHRTELRATISDLISKLHKNQDNAVV
;
A
#
# COMPACT_ATOMS: atom_id res chain seq x y z
N HIS A 1 3.25 -7.22 -36.88
CA HIS A 1 2.00 -7.24 -36.10
C HIS A 1 2.00 -8.28 -34.96
N LEU A 2 2.61 -9.47 -35.15
CA LEU A 2 2.70 -10.51 -34.10
C LEU A 2 3.68 -10.15 -32.96
N VAL A 3 4.79 -9.47 -33.27
CA VAL A 3 5.76 -9.03 -32.27
C VAL A 3 5.16 -7.92 -31.38
N LEU A 4 4.44 -6.97 -31.97
CA LEU A 4 3.76 -5.91 -31.23
C LEU A 4 2.60 -6.44 -30.36
N ARG A 5 1.89 -7.50 -30.79
CA ARG A 5 0.89 -8.17 -29.94
C ARG A 5 1.54 -8.93 -28.78
N ARG A 6 2.69 -9.58 -28.96
CA ARG A 6 3.44 -10.23 -27.86
C ARG A 6 3.99 -9.22 -26.87
N GLN A 7 4.53 -8.08 -27.32
CA GLN A 7 4.97 -7.01 -26.43
C GLN A 7 3.81 -6.39 -25.66
N ARG A 8 2.67 -6.10 -26.32
CA ARG A 8 1.46 -5.66 -25.61
C ARG A 8 0.93 -6.70 -24.62
N GLN A 9 0.97 -7.99 -24.94
CA GLN A 9 0.55 -9.06 -24.03
C GLN A 9 1.53 -9.25 -22.86
N MET A 10 2.83 -9.05 -23.04
CA MET A 10 3.80 -9.03 -21.95
C MET A 10 3.55 -7.83 -21.02
N CYS A 11 3.43 -6.61 -21.55
CA CYS A 11 3.13 -5.42 -20.76
C CYS A 11 1.80 -5.53 -19.99
N ILE A 12 0.76 -6.09 -20.63
CA ILE A 12 -0.55 -6.30 -19.97
C ILE A 12 -0.45 -7.34 -18.83
N ARG A 13 0.34 -8.41 -19.00
CA ARG A 13 0.52 -9.43 -17.94
C ARG A 13 1.32 -8.92 -16.76
N ASP A 14 2.31 -8.09 -16.98
CA ASP A 14 3.14 -7.53 -15.92
C ASP A 14 2.43 -6.42 -15.12
N SER A 15 1.41 -5.80 -15.72
CA SER A 15 0.64 -4.70 -15.12
C SER A 15 -0.72 -5.12 -14.55
N LEU A 16 -1.10 -6.41 -14.60
CA LEU A 16 -2.37 -6.85 -14.05
C LEU A 16 -2.41 -6.65 -12.54
N ARG A 17 -3.42 -5.90 -12.08
CA ARG A 17 -3.70 -5.74 -10.65
C ARG A 17 -4.04 -7.09 -10.05
N ILE A 18 -3.35 -7.44 -8.97
CA ILE A 18 -3.64 -8.61 -8.15
C ILE A 18 -4.16 -8.16 -6.81
N GLY A 19 -5.09 -8.93 -6.21
CA GLY A 19 -5.65 -8.63 -4.90
C GLY A 19 -4.62 -8.76 -3.78
N ALA A 20 -4.94 -8.17 -2.62
CA ALA A 20 -4.07 -8.13 -1.45
C ALA A 20 -3.58 -9.53 -1.03
N ARG A 21 -4.48 -10.50 -0.88
CA ARG A 21 -4.12 -11.87 -0.48
C ARG A 21 -3.20 -12.56 -1.47
N LYS A 22 -3.44 -12.37 -2.78
CA LYS A 22 -2.55 -12.93 -3.80
C LYS A 22 -1.16 -12.28 -3.73
N ARG A 23 -1.08 -10.97 -3.47
CA ARG A 23 0.18 -10.27 -3.29
C ARG A 23 0.94 -10.79 -2.10
N ILE A 24 0.29 -10.90 -0.96
CA ILE A 24 0.89 -11.48 0.25
C ILE A 24 1.38 -12.92 -0.04
N SER A 25 0.56 -13.75 -0.67
CA SER A 25 0.90 -15.17 -0.93
C SER A 25 2.10 -15.38 -1.87
N ILE A 26 2.41 -14.43 -2.76
CA ILE A 26 3.61 -14.50 -3.61
C ILE A 26 4.82 -13.82 -2.98
N PHE A 27 4.62 -12.97 -1.98
CA PHE A 27 5.68 -12.22 -1.31
C PHE A 27 6.19 -12.92 -0.06
N ILE A 28 5.30 -13.46 0.77
CA ILE A 28 5.63 -14.16 2.02
C ILE A 28 5.89 -15.64 1.75
N ASP A 29 6.74 -16.27 2.55
CA ASP A 29 7.04 -17.69 2.49
C ASP A 29 5.78 -18.53 2.72
N LYS A 30 5.68 -19.62 1.97
CA LYS A 30 4.48 -20.47 1.98
C LYS A 30 4.11 -20.89 3.41
N ASP A 31 2.83 -20.82 3.73
CA ASP A 31 2.22 -21.28 4.99
C ASP A 31 2.74 -20.55 6.25
N THR A 32 3.41 -19.39 6.10
CA THR A 32 3.90 -18.61 7.25
C THR A 32 3.06 -17.38 7.59
N PHE A 33 2.15 -16.97 6.70
CA PHE A 33 1.31 -15.80 6.91
C PHE A 33 0.31 -16.02 8.04
N LYS A 34 0.28 -15.10 9.00
CA LYS A 34 -0.67 -15.03 10.11
C LYS A 34 -1.33 -13.67 10.10
N GLU A 35 -2.59 -13.62 9.71
CA GLU A 35 -3.38 -12.40 9.67
C GLU A 35 -3.75 -11.94 11.09
N PHE A 36 -3.92 -10.62 11.26
CA PHE A 36 -4.52 -10.00 12.43
C PHE A 36 -5.40 -8.82 12.00
N GLY A 37 -6.34 -8.40 12.88
CA GLY A 37 -7.29 -7.34 12.58
C GLY A 37 -8.40 -7.76 11.58
N GLU A 38 -8.67 -9.07 11.44
CA GLU A 38 -9.79 -9.58 10.62
C GLU A 38 -11.16 -9.19 11.18
N GLU A 39 -11.26 -9.01 12.50
CA GLU A 39 -12.48 -8.66 13.20
C GLU A 39 -12.95 -7.22 12.92
N TYR A 40 -12.08 -6.37 12.43
CA TYR A 40 -12.43 -4.99 12.12
C TYR A 40 -13.32 -4.89 10.89
N THR A 41 -14.47 -4.27 11.08
CA THR A 41 -15.45 -4.02 10.02
C THR A 41 -15.83 -2.55 9.97
N THR A 42 -15.89 -2.02 8.76
CA THR A 42 -16.32 -0.63 8.54
C THR A 42 -17.79 -0.45 8.93
N LYS A 43 -18.07 0.64 9.63
CA LYS A 43 -19.41 1.10 9.99
C LYS A 43 -19.73 2.41 9.26
N ASN A 44 -21.01 2.77 9.21
CA ASN A 44 -21.49 4.02 8.63
C ASN A 44 -21.91 5.02 9.73
N PRO A 45 -20.94 5.65 10.46
CA PRO A 45 -21.26 6.53 11.57
C PRO A 45 -21.96 7.82 11.13
N LEU A 46 -21.71 8.26 9.89
CA LEU A 46 -22.27 9.48 9.33
C LEU A 46 -23.61 9.27 8.61
N LYS A 47 -24.09 8.00 8.53
CA LYS A 47 -25.28 7.63 7.75
C LYS A 47 -25.23 8.16 6.31
N PHE A 48 -24.01 8.15 5.72
CA PHE A 48 -23.78 8.69 4.38
C PHE A 48 -24.60 7.95 3.32
N LYS A 49 -25.20 8.73 2.44
CA LYS A 49 -25.96 8.24 1.28
C LYS A 49 -25.80 9.22 0.12
N ASP A 50 -25.40 8.72 -1.02
CA ASP A 50 -25.49 9.37 -2.33
C ASP A 50 -26.51 8.62 -3.19
N LEU A 51 -26.17 8.18 -4.39
CA LEU A 51 -26.99 7.28 -5.22
C LEU A 51 -27.27 5.93 -4.55
N LYS A 52 -26.35 5.48 -3.67
CA LYS A 52 -26.47 4.26 -2.85
C LYS A 52 -26.08 4.60 -1.41
N SER A 53 -26.63 3.89 -0.43
CA SER A 53 -26.17 4.04 0.96
C SER A 53 -24.75 3.49 1.10
N TYR A 54 -23.98 4.05 2.03
CA TYR A 54 -22.63 3.57 2.32
C TYR A 54 -22.64 2.10 2.80
N ASP A 55 -23.63 1.71 3.61
CA ASP A 55 -23.82 0.33 4.05
C ASP A 55 -23.99 -0.63 2.86
N GLN A 56 -24.70 -0.20 1.82
CA GLN A 56 -24.85 -1.01 0.60
C GLN A 56 -23.52 -1.14 -0.15
N ARG A 57 -22.73 -0.05 -0.25
CA ARG A 57 -21.40 -0.09 -0.88
C ARG A 57 -20.44 -1.00 -0.12
N ILE A 58 -20.47 -0.98 1.21
CA ILE A 58 -19.66 -1.88 2.05
C ILE A 58 -20.04 -3.33 1.77
N LYS A 59 -21.34 -3.67 1.78
CA LYS A 59 -21.81 -5.04 1.47
C LYS A 59 -21.39 -5.50 0.07
N GLU A 60 -21.52 -4.65 -0.95
CA GLU A 60 -21.07 -4.95 -2.30
C GLU A 60 -19.54 -5.19 -2.36
N ALA A 61 -18.75 -4.39 -1.65
CA ALA A 61 -17.30 -4.54 -1.58
C ALA A 61 -16.90 -5.84 -0.88
N VAL A 62 -17.48 -6.16 0.27
CA VAL A 62 -17.27 -7.43 1.00
C VAL A 62 -17.61 -8.62 0.11
N ASN A 63 -18.80 -8.62 -0.53
CA ASN A 63 -19.24 -9.72 -1.40
C ASN A 63 -18.33 -9.92 -2.62
N SER A 64 -17.77 -8.84 -3.17
CA SER A 64 -16.93 -8.92 -4.38
C SER A 64 -15.48 -9.26 -4.10
N THR A 65 -14.98 -8.99 -2.91
CA THR A 65 -13.57 -9.18 -2.55
C THR A 65 -13.34 -10.33 -1.59
N GLY A 66 -14.32 -10.63 -0.74
CA GLY A 66 -14.17 -11.53 0.42
C GLY A 66 -13.44 -10.87 1.59
N GLU A 67 -13.10 -9.58 1.49
CA GLU A 67 -12.40 -8.84 2.54
C GLU A 67 -13.37 -7.98 3.36
N ASN A 68 -13.09 -7.83 4.65
CA ASN A 68 -13.87 -6.97 5.55
C ASN A 68 -13.50 -5.49 5.42
N GLU A 69 -12.31 -5.19 4.83
CA GLU A 69 -11.81 -3.84 4.63
C GLU A 69 -10.75 -3.80 3.49
N ALA A 70 -10.40 -2.58 3.06
CA ALA A 70 -9.44 -2.34 1.98
C ALA A 70 -7.97 -2.62 2.37
N LEU A 71 -7.69 -3.06 3.58
CA LEU A 71 -6.34 -3.38 4.05
C LEU A 71 -6.31 -4.75 4.73
N VAL A 72 -5.42 -5.61 4.26
CA VAL A 72 -5.07 -6.89 4.91
C VAL A 72 -3.74 -6.73 5.64
N THR A 73 -3.68 -7.11 6.91
CA THR A 73 -2.49 -6.97 7.77
C THR A 73 -2.14 -8.30 8.43
N GLY A 74 -0.87 -8.56 8.61
CA GLY A 74 -0.42 -9.79 9.27
C GLY A 74 1.09 -9.87 9.38
N THR A 75 1.56 -10.98 9.90
CA THR A 75 2.99 -11.33 9.95
C THR A 75 3.28 -12.53 9.06
N GLY A 76 4.53 -12.69 8.70
CA GLY A 76 5.00 -13.85 7.97
C GLY A 76 6.52 -13.85 7.83
N LYS A 77 7.05 -14.82 7.13
CA LYS A 77 8.46 -14.87 6.81
C LYS A 77 8.72 -14.43 5.37
N LEU A 78 9.79 -13.70 5.16
CA LEU A 78 10.32 -13.33 3.86
C LEU A 78 11.77 -13.87 3.79
N ASN A 79 11.99 -14.98 3.07
CA ASN A 79 13.27 -15.69 3.06
C ASN A 79 13.79 -15.95 4.50
N ASP A 80 12.93 -16.55 5.31
CA ASP A 80 13.11 -16.84 6.74
C ASP A 80 13.19 -15.63 7.69
N LEU A 81 13.23 -14.40 7.19
CA LEU A 81 13.18 -13.19 8.01
C LEU A 81 11.73 -12.88 8.43
N GLN A 82 11.49 -12.74 9.73
CA GLN A 82 10.17 -12.33 10.23
C GLN A 82 9.88 -10.88 9.83
N VAL A 83 8.69 -10.63 9.31
CA VAL A 83 8.24 -9.30 8.87
C VAL A 83 6.77 -9.06 9.20
N VAL A 84 6.39 -7.81 9.35
CA VAL A 84 5.00 -7.36 9.33
C VAL A 84 4.67 -6.91 7.90
N VAL A 85 3.55 -7.36 7.37
CA VAL A 85 3.09 -7.01 6.04
C VAL A 85 1.68 -6.44 6.07
N ALA A 86 1.48 -5.35 5.32
CA ALA A 86 0.18 -4.74 5.04
C ALA A 86 -0.01 -4.67 3.52
N ALA A 87 -1.18 -5.00 3.02
CA ALA A 87 -1.48 -4.93 1.59
C ALA A 87 -2.89 -4.39 1.35
N PHE A 88 -2.99 -3.38 0.49
CA PHE A 88 -4.25 -2.79 0.10
C PHE A 88 -4.98 -3.66 -0.93
N GLU A 89 -6.30 -3.84 -0.74
CA GLU A 89 -7.21 -4.44 -1.73
C GLU A 89 -7.92 -3.34 -2.52
N PHE A 90 -7.45 -3.10 -3.74
CA PHE A 90 -8.00 -2.02 -4.57
C PHE A 90 -9.46 -2.22 -4.95
N ARG A 91 -9.92 -3.47 -5.10
CA ARG A 91 -11.32 -3.76 -5.43
C ARG A 91 -12.27 -3.44 -4.28
N PHE A 92 -11.76 -3.33 -3.04
CA PHE A 92 -12.56 -2.84 -1.94
C PHE A 92 -12.62 -1.31 -1.99
N MET A 93 -13.67 -0.76 -2.59
CA MET A 93 -13.93 0.67 -2.71
C MET A 93 -12.73 1.51 -3.22
N GLY A 94 -12.01 1.00 -4.24
CA GLY A 94 -10.84 1.67 -4.79
C GLY A 94 -9.63 1.70 -3.85
N GLY A 95 -9.55 0.79 -2.88
CA GLY A 95 -8.47 0.80 -1.88
C GLY A 95 -8.48 2.04 -0.99
N SER A 96 -9.64 2.72 -0.87
CA SER A 96 -9.73 3.99 -0.17
C SER A 96 -9.53 3.84 1.34
N MET A 97 -8.78 4.78 1.93
CA MET A 97 -8.47 4.80 3.36
C MET A 97 -9.63 5.36 4.17
N GLY A 98 -10.35 4.50 4.88
CA GLY A 98 -11.32 4.84 5.92
C GLY A 98 -10.75 4.69 7.33
N GLY A 99 -11.59 4.92 8.34
CA GLY A 99 -11.21 4.84 9.75
C GLY A 99 -10.61 3.49 10.15
N ILE A 100 -11.17 2.40 9.64
CA ILE A 100 -10.69 1.03 9.91
C ILE A 100 -9.35 0.76 9.21
N VAL A 101 -9.15 1.21 7.97
CA VAL A 101 -7.85 1.10 7.29
C VAL A 101 -6.75 1.74 8.12
N GLY A 102 -7.00 2.98 8.59
CA GLY A 102 -6.03 3.66 9.45
C GLY A 102 -5.80 2.93 10.78
N THR A 103 -6.83 2.32 11.37
CA THR A 103 -6.70 1.52 12.59
C THR A 103 -5.85 0.28 12.36
N LYS A 104 -6.13 -0.51 11.32
CA LYS A 104 -5.36 -1.72 10.96
C LYS A 104 -3.89 -1.37 10.65
N PHE A 105 -3.64 -0.26 9.96
CA PHE A 105 -2.28 0.18 9.69
C PHE A 105 -1.52 0.54 10.98
N VAL A 106 -2.15 1.28 11.89
CA VAL A 106 -1.54 1.61 13.19
C VAL A 106 -1.27 0.36 14.01
N GLU A 107 -2.19 -0.58 14.03
CA GLU A 107 -1.99 -1.87 14.71
C GLU A 107 -0.81 -2.64 14.11
N ALA A 108 -0.65 -2.63 12.77
CA ALA A 108 0.51 -3.24 12.13
C ALA A 108 1.82 -2.57 12.55
N VAL A 109 1.83 -1.24 12.68
CA VAL A 109 2.98 -0.49 13.21
C VAL A 109 3.26 -0.86 14.68
N ASP A 110 2.23 -0.86 15.52
CA ASP A 110 2.38 -1.16 16.95
C ASP A 110 2.85 -2.61 17.16
N PHE A 111 2.36 -3.55 16.34
CA PHE A 111 2.83 -4.92 16.32
C PHE A 111 4.31 -5.01 15.88
N ALA A 112 4.69 -4.29 14.82
CA ALA A 112 6.08 -4.24 14.36
C ALA A 112 7.03 -3.74 15.46
N ILE A 113 6.64 -2.68 16.16
CA ILE A 113 7.41 -2.13 17.31
C ILE A 113 7.52 -3.18 18.44
N LYS A 114 6.41 -3.79 18.81
CA LYS A 114 6.35 -4.75 19.92
C LYS A 114 7.25 -5.97 19.66
N GLU A 115 7.21 -6.51 18.47
CA GLU A 115 7.94 -7.72 18.09
C GLU A 115 9.33 -7.42 17.48
N ASN A 116 9.71 -6.13 17.40
CA ASN A 116 10.98 -5.65 16.79
C ASN A 116 11.16 -6.14 15.35
N LEU A 117 10.15 -5.92 14.50
CA LEU A 117 10.10 -6.40 13.11
C LEU A 117 10.04 -5.25 12.11
N PRO A 118 10.62 -5.41 10.90
CA PRO A 118 10.42 -4.48 9.80
C PRO A 118 8.97 -4.52 9.30
N LEU A 119 8.48 -3.36 8.82
CA LEU A 119 7.15 -3.23 8.22
C LEU A 119 7.25 -3.04 6.72
N ILE A 120 6.47 -3.82 5.96
CA ILE A 120 6.31 -3.67 4.51
C ILE A 120 4.85 -3.36 4.20
N CYS A 121 4.58 -2.28 3.46
CA CYS A 121 3.22 -1.95 3.03
C CYS A 121 3.11 -1.88 1.51
N PHE A 122 2.27 -2.73 0.94
CA PHE A 122 1.89 -2.68 -0.47
C PHE A 122 0.68 -1.75 -0.62
N SER A 123 0.92 -0.55 -1.13
CA SER A 123 -0.07 0.51 -1.23
C SER A 123 -0.65 0.61 -2.64
N THR A 124 -1.97 0.59 -2.74
CA THR A 124 -2.74 0.96 -3.95
C THR A 124 -4.07 1.57 -3.50
N SER A 125 -4.37 2.80 -3.93
CA SER A 125 -5.52 3.53 -3.38
C SER A 125 -5.94 4.71 -4.25
N GLY A 126 -7.25 4.96 -4.29
CA GLY A 126 -7.82 6.20 -4.79
C GLY A 126 -7.74 7.37 -3.79
N GLY A 127 -7.28 7.15 -2.56
CA GLY A 127 -7.11 8.19 -1.53
C GLY A 127 -8.00 8.02 -0.29
N ALA A 128 -8.32 9.12 0.39
CA ALA A 128 -9.20 9.12 1.56
C ALA A 128 -10.65 8.76 1.18
N ARG A 129 -11.31 7.95 2.01
CA ARG A 129 -12.68 7.47 1.77
C ARG A 129 -13.71 8.59 1.96
N MET A 130 -14.28 9.04 0.86
CA MET A 130 -15.22 10.17 0.83
C MET A 130 -16.43 9.96 1.75
N GLN A 131 -16.96 8.76 1.83
CA GLN A 131 -18.14 8.41 2.63
C GLN A 131 -17.93 8.58 4.15
N GLU A 132 -16.69 8.66 4.59
CA GLU A 132 -16.33 8.87 6.00
C GLU A 132 -15.84 10.29 6.29
N SER A 133 -15.81 11.17 5.28
CA SER A 133 -15.54 12.60 5.43
C SER A 133 -14.27 12.87 6.29
N MET A 134 -14.39 13.70 7.32
CA MET A 134 -13.29 14.06 8.22
C MET A 134 -12.65 12.85 8.90
N ILE A 135 -13.40 11.79 9.18
CA ILE A 135 -12.86 10.57 9.80
C ILE A 135 -11.76 9.97 8.92
N SER A 136 -11.98 9.90 7.60
CA SER A 136 -10.97 9.37 6.68
C SER A 136 -9.76 10.31 6.53
N LEU A 137 -9.96 11.63 6.55
CA LEU A 137 -8.87 12.60 6.48
C LEU A 137 -7.96 12.52 7.72
N MET A 138 -8.54 12.35 8.90
CA MET A 138 -7.78 12.21 10.16
C MET A 138 -6.91 10.94 10.19
N GLN A 139 -7.17 9.94 9.33
CA GLN A 139 -6.29 8.77 9.25
C GLN A 139 -4.91 9.12 8.69
N MET A 140 -4.78 10.15 7.87
CA MET A 140 -3.47 10.63 7.41
C MET A 140 -2.58 11.02 8.59
N ALA A 141 -3.08 11.85 9.50
CA ALA A 141 -2.34 12.23 10.70
C ALA A 141 -2.07 11.03 11.62
N LYS A 142 -3.06 10.14 11.79
CA LYS A 142 -2.96 8.95 12.64
C LYS A 142 -1.88 7.98 12.14
N THR A 143 -1.85 7.69 10.84
CA THR A 143 -0.86 6.79 10.24
C THR A 143 0.55 7.41 10.24
N SER A 144 0.67 8.71 9.95
CA SER A 144 1.95 9.42 10.01
C SER A 144 2.53 9.44 11.43
N ALA A 145 1.69 9.67 12.45
CA ALA A 145 2.12 9.61 13.84
C ALA A 145 2.56 8.20 14.28
N ALA A 146 1.93 7.15 13.72
CA ALA A 146 2.36 5.77 13.95
C ALA A 146 3.73 5.50 13.32
N LEU A 147 3.96 5.91 12.08
CA LEU A 147 5.26 5.77 11.41
C LEU A 147 6.38 6.52 12.13
N GLU A 148 6.10 7.69 12.72
CA GLU A 148 7.08 8.39 13.56
C GLU A 148 7.48 7.55 14.80
N ARG A 149 6.55 6.77 15.39
CA ARG A 149 6.90 5.85 16.49
C ARG A 149 7.76 4.69 16.00
N LEU A 150 7.44 4.14 14.81
CA LEU A 150 8.25 3.08 14.19
C LEU A 150 9.68 3.54 13.94
N LYS A 151 9.83 4.74 13.37
CA LYS A 151 11.13 5.37 13.11
C LYS A 151 11.93 5.58 14.39
N LYS A 152 11.29 6.05 15.47
CA LYS A 152 11.94 6.18 16.79
C LYS A 152 12.41 4.86 17.39
N SER A 153 11.76 3.76 16.99
CA SER A 153 12.18 2.40 17.36
C SER A 153 13.28 1.83 16.43
N SER A 154 13.79 2.63 15.49
CA SER A 154 14.83 2.23 14.52
C SER A 154 14.45 1.01 13.69
N LEU A 155 13.16 0.84 13.41
CA LEU A 155 12.62 -0.24 12.58
C LEU A 155 12.33 0.26 11.17
N PRO A 156 12.83 -0.41 10.13
CA PRO A 156 12.66 0.05 8.77
C PRO A 156 11.21 -0.13 8.27
N TYR A 157 10.72 0.88 7.57
CA TYR A 157 9.46 0.86 6.86
C TYR A 157 9.70 0.89 5.34
N PHE A 158 9.30 -0.18 4.66
CA PHE A 158 9.34 -0.30 3.20
C PHE A 158 7.97 0.01 2.63
N SER A 159 7.85 1.13 1.92
CA SER A 159 6.63 1.46 1.19
C SER A 159 6.75 0.96 -0.25
N VAL A 160 5.88 0.04 -0.64
CA VAL A 160 5.83 -0.51 -2.00
C VAL A 160 4.58 0.02 -2.71
N MET A 161 4.80 0.91 -3.66
CA MET A 161 3.75 1.60 -4.40
C MET A 161 3.34 0.83 -5.64
N ILE A 162 2.03 0.54 -5.72
CA ILE A 162 1.40 -0.22 -6.81
C ILE A 162 0.38 0.65 -7.51
N ASP A 163 0.24 0.48 -8.80
CA ASP A 163 -0.72 1.23 -9.62
C ASP A 163 -2.19 1.03 -9.21
N PRO A 164 -2.96 2.10 -8.96
CA PRO A 164 -2.58 3.49 -8.75
C PRO A 164 -2.51 3.86 -7.26
N ILE A 165 -1.83 4.97 -6.93
CA ILE A 165 -1.89 5.56 -5.58
C ILE A 165 -2.15 7.05 -5.69
N PHE A 166 -3.22 7.54 -5.03
CA PHE A 166 -3.60 8.95 -5.04
C PHE A 166 -4.07 9.46 -3.68
N GLY A 167 -4.19 10.76 -3.58
CA GLY A 167 -4.87 11.49 -2.52
C GLY A 167 -4.25 11.30 -1.14
N GLY A 168 -5.11 11.03 -0.13
CA GLY A 168 -4.68 10.94 1.26
C GLY A 168 -3.72 9.79 1.57
N VAL A 169 -3.72 8.70 0.78
CA VAL A 169 -2.80 7.58 1.00
C VAL A 169 -1.40 7.94 0.49
N SER A 170 -1.29 8.55 -0.71
CA SER A 170 0.01 9.05 -1.19
C SER A 170 0.56 10.14 -0.28
N ALA A 171 -0.28 11.09 0.16
CA ALA A 171 0.13 12.18 1.04
C ALA A 171 0.36 11.78 2.51
N SER A 172 0.36 10.49 2.81
CA SER A 172 0.63 9.97 4.15
C SER A 172 1.48 8.69 4.07
N LEU A 173 0.92 7.55 4.48
CA LEU A 173 1.69 6.31 4.66
C LEU A 173 2.47 5.84 3.43
N ALA A 174 2.00 6.12 2.19
CA ALA A 174 2.66 5.59 1.00
C ALA A 174 3.96 6.31 0.62
N MET A 175 4.12 7.60 1.00
CA MET A 175 5.34 8.39 0.72
C MET A 175 6.21 8.63 1.96
N LEU A 176 5.92 7.95 3.07
CA LEU A 176 6.66 8.06 4.33
C LEU A 176 7.52 6.82 4.63
N GLY A 177 7.84 6.02 3.61
CA GLY A 177 8.79 4.91 3.74
C GLY A 177 10.21 5.42 4.03
N ASP A 178 10.97 4.65 4.80
CA ASP A 178 12.42 4.82 4.85
C ASP A 178 13.03 4.45 3.48
N ILE A 179 12.38 3.53 2.78
CA ILE A 179 12.63 3.23 1.37
C ILE A 179 11.28 3.17 0.63
N ASN A 180 11.14 4.03 -0.38
CA ASN A 180 9.98 4.17 -1.24
C ASN A 180 10.23 3.44 -2.56
N ILE A 181 9.56 2.32 -2.76
CA ILE A 181 9.70 1.45 -3.93
C ILE A 181 8.44 1.56 -4.78
N ALA A 182 8.55 1.62 -6.09
CA ALA A 182 7.39 1.51 -6.99
C ALA A 182 7.52 0.31 -7.93
N GLU A 183 6.38 -0.29 -8.32
CA GLU A 183 6.37 -1.19 -9.48
C GLU A 183 6.51 -0.39 -10.78
N PRO A 184 7.12 -0.94 -11.85
CA PRO A 184 7.27 -0.24 -13.13
C PRO A 184 5.93 0.30 -13.65
N GLY A 185 5.93 1.56 -14.09
CA GLY A 185 4.77 2.23 -14.66
C GLY A 185 3.65 2.56 -13.67
N ALA A 186 3.85 2.34 -12.36
CA ALA A 186 2.84 2.68 -11.35
C ALA A 186 2.54 4.18 -11.34
N LEU A 187 1.25 4.53 -11.33
CA LEU A 187 0.80 5.92 -11.23
C LEU A 187 0.72 6.31 -9.76
N VAL A 188 1.54 7.29 -9.35
CA VAL A 188 1.58 7.79 -7.98
C VAL A 188 1.51 9.31 -8.00
N GLY A 189 0.52 9.87 -7.32
CA GLY A 189 0.35 11.31 -7.23
C GLY A 189 -0.63 11.71 -6.13
N PHE A 190 -0.86 13.01 -5.94
CA PHE A 190 -1.89 13.48 -5.03
C PHE A 190 -3.22 13.66 -5.76
N ALA A 191 -3.27 14.52 -6.75
CA ALA A 191 -4.42 14.71 -7.62
C ALA A 191 -4.22 13.96 -8.94
N GLY A 192 -5.29 13.41 -9.50
CA GLY A 192 -5.22 12.77 -10.82
C GLY A 192 -4.87 13.78 -11.91
N ARG A 193 -4.21 13.34 -12.97
CA ARG A 193 -3.75 14.13 -14.12
C ARG A 193 -4.83 15.10 -14.62
N ARG A 194 -6.03 14.59 -14.91
CA ARG A 194 -7.15 15.40 -15.39
C ARG A 194 -7.50 16.56 -14.48
N VAL A 195 -7.52 16.32 -13.16
CA VAL A 195 -7.83 17.37 -12.17
C VAL A 195 -6.78 18.48 -12.21
N ILE A 196 -5.52 18.12 -12.39
CA ILE A 196 -4.42 19.09 -12.47
C ILE A 196 -4.55 19.88 -13.78
N GLU A 197 -4.69 19.22 -14.92
CA GLU A 197 -4.83 19.86 -16.24
C GLU A 197 -6.01 20.83 -16.27
N ASP A 198 -7.19 20.41 -15.78
CA ASP A 198 -8.39 21.25 -15.73
C ASP A 198 -8.25 22.45 -14.77
N THR A 199 -7.51 22.27 -13.66
CA THR A 199 -7.36 23.33 -12.64
C THR A 199 -6.27 24.34 -12.98
N VAL A 200 -5.11 23.86 -13.43
CA VAL A 200 -3.94 24.70 -13.72
C VAL A 200 -3.92 25.16 -15.18
N ARG A 201 -4.70 24.50 -16.03
CA ARG A 201 -4.80 24.78 -17.48
C ARG A 201 -3.46 24.60 -18.21
N VAL A 202 -2.77 23.51 -17.92
CA VAL A 202 -1.51 23.10 -18.54
C VAL A 202 -1.64 21.69 -19.12
N GLU A 203 -0.92 21.41 -20.20
CA GLU A 203 -0.72 20.06 -20.67
C GLU A 203 0.42 19.42 -19.86
N LEU A 204 0.17 18.23 -19.34
CA LEU A 204 1.17 17.49 -18.57
C LEU A 204 1.92 16.50 -19.49
N PRO A 205 3.20 16.22 -19.23
CA PRO A 205 3.94 15.17 -19.95
C PRO A 205 3.24 13.81 -19.90
N ASP A 206 3.43 12.96 -20.90
CA ASP A 206 2.77 11.64 -20.99
C ASP A 206 3.17 10.67 -19.86
N ASP A 207 4.32 10.85 -19.30
CA ASP A 207 4.91 10.07 -18.20
C ASP A 207 4.69 10.70 -16.83
N PHE A 208 4.05 11.87 -16.77
CA PHE A 208 3.76 12.56 -15.50
C PHE A 208 3.07 11.64 -14.50
N GLN A 209 3.57 11.62 -13.26
CA GLN A 209 3.14 10.74 -12.16
C GLN A 209 3.43 9.24 -12.34
N LYS A 210 4.10 8.80 -13.40
CA LYS A 210 4.58 7.42 -13.47
C LYS A 210 5.79 7.20 -12.57
N ALA A 211 6.01 5.97 -12.16
CA ALA A 211 7.14 5.59 -11.32
C ALA A 211 8.48 6.09 -11.87
N GLU A 212 8.68 5.98 -13.18
CA GLU A 212 9.89 6.43 -13.89
C GLU A 212 10.10 7.94 -13.72
N PHE A 213 9.05 8.73 -13.92
CA PHE A 213 9.07 10.18 -13.72
C PHE A 213 9.40 10.53 -12.26
N LEU A 214 8.80 9.81 -11.30
CA LEU A 214 9.03 10.06 -9.88
C LEU A 214 10.45 9.70 -9.44
N LEU A 215 11.03 8.64 -10.01
CA LEU A 215 12.41 8.25 -9.75
C LEU A 215 13.39 9.32 -10.27
N GLU A 216 13.19 9.80 -11.51
CA GLU A 216 14.00 10.85 -12.10
C GLU A 216 13.98 12.15 -11.30
N HIS A 217 12.83 12.46 -10.66
CA HIS A 217 12.65 13.65 -9.82
C HIS A 217 12.97 13.42 -8.35
N GLY A 218 13.49 12.25 -7.97
CA GLY A 218 13.90 11.93 -6.60
C GLY A 218 12.75 11.80 -5.60
N ALA A 219 11.52 11.55 -6.07
CA ALA A 219 10.37 11.36 -5.20
C ALA A 219 10.25 9.93 -4.66
N ILE A 220 10.88 8.97 -5.32
CA ILE A 220 11.00 7.57 -4.88
C ILE A 220 12.46 7.12 -5.00
N ASP A 221 12.81 6.03 -4.29
CA ASP A 221 14.19 5.55 -4.20
C ASP A 221 14.51 4.53 -5.28
N MET A 222 13.56 3.70 -5.68
CA MET A 222 13.78 2.66 -6.70
C MET A 222 12.50 2.18 -7.38
N ILE A 223 12.67 1.62 -8.57
CA ILE A 223 11.64 0.87 -9.30
C ILE A 223 12.04 -0.59 -9.32
N VAL A 224 11.15 -1.46 -8.82
CA VAL A 224 11.42 -2.90 -8.71
C VAL A 224 10.25 -3.68 -9.28
N HIS A 225 10.53 -4.58 -10.23
CA HIS A 225 9.52 -5.47 -10.78
C HIS A 225 9.01 -6.44 -9.70
N ARG A 226 7.72 -6.76 -9.72
CA ARG A 226 7.09 -7.60 -8.67
C ARG A 226 7.74 -8.95 -8.44
N THR A 227 8.37 -9.53 -9.46
CA THR A 227 9.10 -10.81 -9.35
C THR A 227 10.41 -10.69 -8.56
N GLU A 228 10.96 -9.47 -8.47
CA GLU A 228 12.24 -9.19 -7.81
C GLU A 228 12.05 -8.61 -6.41
N LEU A 229 10.82 -8.15 -6.06
CA LEU A 229 10.53 -7.51 -4.78
C LEU A 229 10.94 -8.38 -3.57
N ARG A 230 10.72 -9.70 -3.63
CA ARG A 230 11.13 -10.60 -2.54
C ARG A 230 12.63 -10.54 -2.26
N ALA A 231 13.43 -10.70 -3.31
CA ALA A 231 14.88 -10.71 -3.20
C ALA A 231 15.41 -9.34 -2.76
N THR A 232 14.90 -8.27 -3.41
CA THR A 232 15.32 -6.89 -3.12
C THR A 232 15.01 -6.49 -1.68
N ILE A 233 13.79 -6.69 -1.21
CA ILE A 233 13.40 -6.28 0.14
C ILE A 233 14.08 -7.15 1.20
N SER A 234 14.24 -8.44 0.95
CA SER A 234 14.99 -9.33 1.86
C SER A 234 16.45 -8.89 2.02
N ASP A 235 17.12 -8.53 0.92
CA ASP A 235 18.49 -8.01 0.94
C ASP A 235 18.58 -6.67 1.71
N LEU A 236 17.63 -5.74 1.47
CA LEU A 236 17.56 -4.48 2.18
C LEU A 236 17.33 -4.68 3.68
N ILE A 237 16.43 -5.57 4.08
CA ILE A 237 16.18 -5.89 5.49
C ILE A 237 17.48 -6.41 6.14
N SER A 238 18.19 -7.32 5.49
CA SER A 238 19.44 -7.89 6.03
C SER A 238 20.53 -6.85 6.28
N LYS A 239 20.50 -5.73 5.54
CA LYS A 239 21.46 -4.62 5.66
C LYS A 239 21.02 -3.58 6.69
N LEU A 240 19.71 -3.31 6.79
CA LEU A 240 19.16 -2.22 7.60
C LEU A 240 18.67 -2.67 8.98
N HIS A 241 18.25 -3.92 9.10
CA HIS A 241 17.72 -4.47 10.35
C HIS A 241 18.60 -5.63 10.82
N LYS A 242 19.45 -5.36 11.84
CA LYS A 242 20.23 -6.41 12.50
C LYS A 242 19.33 -7.16 13.46
N ASN A 243 19.03 -8.42 13.19
CA ASN A 243 18.46 -9.31 14.20
C ASN A 243 19.38 -9.35 15.42
N GLN A 244 18.82 -9.20 16.61
CA GLN A 244 19.60 -9.21 17.86
C GLN A 244 20.30 -10.56 18.12
N ASP A 245 20.01 -11.60 17.35
CA ASP A 245 20.63 -12.91 17.45
C ASP A 245 22.14 -12.92 17.09
N ASN A 246 22.67 -11.83 16.50
CA ASN A 246 24.10 -11.68 16.19
C ASN A 246 24.86 -10.78 17.20
N ALA A 247 24.28 -10.45 18.34
CA ALA A 247 24.91 -9.62 19.37
C ALA A 247 25.59 -10.42 20.48
N VAL A 248 25.88 -11.71 20.24
CA VAL A 248 26.67 -12.54 21.16
C VAL A 248 27.92 -13.06 20.42
N VAL A 249 28.92 -12.23 20.35
CA VAL A 249 30.34 -12.65 20.31
C VAL A 249 31.15 -11.59 21.07
#